data_84a1e60a7de88cc0da4005949c1fcee8
#
_entry.id   84a1e60a7de88cc0da4005949c1fcee8
#
_cell.length_a   1.000
_cell.length_b   1.000
_cell.length_c   1.000
_cell.angle_alpha   90.00
_cell.angle_beta   90.00
_cell.angle_gamma   90.00
#
_symmetry.space_group_name_H-M   'P 1'
#
loop_
_entity.id
_entity.type
_entity.pdbx_description
1 polymer ?
#
loop_
_entity_poly.entity_id
_entity_poly.type
_entity_poly.pdbx_seq_one_letter_code
_entity_poly.pdbx_strand_id
1 'polypeptide(L)'
;MMLKQKETMKKALIAAAIVGSSLANFAYSQTTAEVIAKAQAAMGSGTINSLAFTASGTGATFGQAYLPTMPWPKITYSNFARHYDYANSTLAEEAARARAEPNGGGAVPLLGTGEQKTSGRLNASAGLDQAFAWNLTPTPSAVPLAVDVRLHDLWTSPHGALRAAAAYNAVVKKVTINKQVLTTLGFSVPGRFAAVVYLDGKHRVTGVDSVVPSPVLGDTAVTTWYDDYKEFVSANGAVKFPSRIRQEAAGHPVLDITVSSVQINTPLEAAVPDSVRNFKENVVAEKVPAVAGQPNDLGVWFLAGGSHNSVLIEMNDHAVLVEAPLYDGRTLAVLAKAREILPAKPIRYVVNSHHHFDHAGGLRTAASQGLTLVTSSAAKPYFERALANPNRQHPDALAASPAKWSVEGVSGKRVMTSGVRTLEIMEIKDSVHAQGFLMVYLPNEKILIEADAFTPGAPNSPAPAKINDNHQNLANNIAQNGLQVARILPLHGRMVDMAELNRAVGK
;
A
#
# COMPACT_ATOMS: atom_id res chain seq x y z
N MET A 1 28.66 8.33 10.31
CA MET A 1 28.57 9.80 10.29
C MET A 1 28.02 10.35 8.97
N MET A 2 28.37 9.83 7.81
CA MET A 2 27.83 10.26 6.50
C MET A 2 26.33 9.96 6.28
N LEU A 3 25.77 8.88 6.81
CA LEU A 3 24.35 8.54 6.67
C LEU A 3 23.41 9.49 7.44
N LYS A 4 23.79 9.94 8.65
CA LYS A 4 22.99 10.90 9.43
C LYS A 4 22.92 12.30 8.81
N GLN A 5 23.97 12.74 8.11
CA GLN A 5 23.96 14.02 7.40
C GLN A 5 23.05 14.01 6.16
N LYS A 6 22.90 12.87 5.48
CA LYS A 6 21.96 12.72 4.35
C LYS A 6 20.48 12.79 4.78
N GLU A 7 20.12 12.24 5.94
CA GLU A 7 18.75 12.29 6.47
C GLU A 7 18.31 13.69 6.90
N THR A 8 19.21 14.45 7.54
CA THR A 8 18.89 15.81 8.00
C THR A 8 18.72 16.79 6.84
N MET A 9 19.43 16.59 5.73
CA MET A 9 19.28 17.39 4.52
C MET A 9 17.99 17.08 3.73
N LYS A 10 17.54 15.81 3.70
CA LYS A 10 16.30 15.41 3.02
C LYS A 10 15.05 16.05 3.67
N LYS A 11 15.00 16.14 4.99
CA LYS A 11 13.85 16.73 5.72
C LYS A 11 13.75 18.26 5.59
N ALA A 12 14.85 18.96 5.40
CA ALA A 12 14.88 20.41 5.27
C ALA A 12 14.45 20.92 3.88
N LEU A 13 14.64 20.13 2.82
CA LEU A 13 14.35 20.53 1.44
C LEU A 13 12.85 20.48 1.08
N ILE A 14 12.11 19.52 1.60
CA ILE A 14 10.66 19.38 1.31
C ILE A 14 9.84 20.48 2.02
N ALA A 15 10.24 20.90 3.22
CA ALA A 15 9.53 21.94 3.98
C ALA A 15 9.81 23.37 3.46
N ALA A 16 10.98 23.62 2.85
CA ALA A 16 11.37 24.94 2.38
C ALA A 16 10.80 25.34 1.01
N ALA A 17 10.29 24.38 0.24
CA ALA A 17 9.75 24.63 -1.11
C ALA A 17 8.31 25.18 -1.11
N ILE A 18 7.58 25.10 0.00
CA ILE A 18 6.11 25.38 0.04
C ILE A 18 5.78 26.74 0.69
N VAL A 19 6.69 27.36 1.44
CA VAL A 19 6.37 28.64 2.14
C VAL A 19 7.51 29.64 1.95
N GLY A 20 7.19 30.77 1.31
CA GLY A 20 8.03 31.96 1.35
C GLY A 20 7.97 32.85 0.11
N SER A 21 6.96 33.71 0.02
CA SER A 21 6.99 34.91 -0.80
C SER A 21 7.79 36.01 -0.08
N SER A 22 8.99 36.39 -0.60
CA SER A 22 9.58 37.70 -0.33
C SER A 22 10.34 38.18 -1.54
N LEU A 23 10.08 39.44 -1.88
CA LEU A 23 10.57 40.23 -3.00
C LEU A 23 12.10 40.44 -2.98
N ALA A 24 12.71 40.33 -4.11
CA ALA A 24 13.67 41.23 -4.77
C ALA A 24 14.82 40.48 -5.47
N ASN A 25 14.84 40.55 -6.77
CA ASN A 25 15.92 41.04 -7.63
C ASN A 25 15.55 40.69 -9.08
N PHE A 26 15.36 41.74 -9.91
CA PHE A 26 15.15 41.62 -11.35
C PHE A 26 16.47 41.27 -12.05
N ALA A 27 16.76 39.97 -12.12
CA ALA A 27 17.49 39.39 -13.22
C ALA A 27 16.43 38.69 -14.08
N TYR A 28 16.51 38.78 -15.40
CA TYR A 28 15.62 38.13 -16.36
C TYR A 28 15.40 36.66 -15.96
N SER A 29 14.41 36.41 -15.13
CA SER A 29 14.05 35.06 -14.73
C SER A 29 13.22 34.47 -15.85
N GLN A 30 13.68 33.33 -16.38
CA GLN A 30 12.89 32.57 -17.35
C GLN A 30 11.49 32.29 -16.75
N THR A 31 10.46 32.49 -17.56
CA THR A 31 9.10 32.15 -17.17
C THR A 31 8.96 30.63 -17.06
N THR A 32 8.00 30.17 -16.28
CA THR A 32 7.70 28.72 -16.16
C THR A 32 7.46 28.09 -17.53
N ALA A 33 6.72 28.77 -18.41
CA ALA A 33 6.43 28.29 -19.77
C ALA A 33 7.71 28.12 -20.60
N GLU A 34 8.65 29.08 -20.54
CA GLU A 34 9.94 28.97 -21.25
C GLU A 34 10.79 27.81 -20.73
N VAL A 35 10.83 27.59 -19.40
CA VAL A 35 11.58 26.47 -18.81
C VAL A 35 10.98 25.14 -19.25
N ILE A 36 9.65 25.00 -19.21
CA ILE A 36 8.95 23.79 -19.65
C ILE A 36 9.19 23.55 -21.15
N ALA A 37 9.04 24.57 -22.00
CA ALA A 37 9.28 24.45 -23.43
C ALA A 37 10.72 24.00 -23.76
N LYS A 38 11.73 24.55 -23.07
CA LYS A 38 13.13 24.12 -23.20
C LYS A 38 13.32 22.67 -22.77
N ALA A 39 12.71 22.25 -21.68
CA ALA A 39 12.78 20.88 -21.20
C ALA A 39 12.10 19.90 -22.17
N GLN A 40 10.94 20.26 -22.69
CA GLN A 40 10.24 19.48 -23.72
C GLN A 40 11.09 19.32 -24.97
N ALA A 41 11.67 20.42 -25.48
CA ALA A 41 12.56 20.38 -26.65
C ALA A 41 13.81 19.53 -26.39
N ALA A 42 14.42 19.64 -25.21
CA ALA A 42 15.60 18.87 -24.84
C ALA A 42 15.36 17.34 -24.77
N MET A 43 14.13 16.91 -24.49
CA MET A 43 13.76 15.50 -24.39
C MET A 43 13.04 14.98 -25.64
N GLY A 44 12.82 15.81 -26.66
CA GLY A 44 12.12 15.42 -27.88
C GLY A 44 10.59 15.24 -27.69
N SER A 45 10.01 15.92 -26.69
CA SER A 45 8.65 15.63 -26.24
C SER A 45 7.55 16.51 -26.81
N GLY A 46 7.85 17.40 -27.77
CA GLY A 46 6.86 18.37 -28.30
C GLY A 46 5.60 17.73 -28.93
N THR A 47 5.67 16.48 -29.35
CA THR A 47 4.57 15.77 -30.03
C THR A 47 4.23 14.41 -29.41
N ILE A 48 4.75 14.11 -28.22
CA ILE A 48 4.54 12.82 -27.56
C ILE A 48 3.24 12.83 -26.78
N ASN A 49 2.18 12.18 -27.29
CA ASN A 49 0.92 11.99 -26.59
C ASN A 49 0.92 10.77 -25.70
N SER A 50 1.62 9.71 -26.13
CA SER A 50 1.80 8.50 -25.32
C SER A 50 3.24 8.00 -25.38
N LEU A 51 3.67 7.27 -24.35
CA LEU A 51 4.99 6.67 -24.26
C LEU A 51 4.89 5.31 -23.57
N ALA A 52 5.37 4.27 -24.23
CA ALA A 52 5.51 2.95 -23.68
C ALA A 52 6.99 2.57 -23.52
N PHE A 53 7.36 1.87 -22.45
CA PHE A 53 8.70 1.33 -22.30
C PHE A 53 8.66 -0.08 -21.72
N THR A 54 9.72 -0.84 -21.99
CA THR A 54 10.01 -2.12 -21.33
C THR A 54 11.32 -2.02 -20.58
N ALA A 55 11.42 -2.75 -19.48
CA ALA A 55 12.57 -2.74 -18.58
C ALA A 55 12.71 -4.07 -17.85
N SER A 56 13.82 -4.26 -17.17
CA SER A 56 14.04 -5.32 -16.20
C SER A 56 14.83 -4.77 -15.01
N GLY A 57 14.83 -5.47 -13.88
CA GLY A 57 15.57 -5.01 -12.70
C GLY A 57 15.00 -5.52 -11.39
N THR A 58 14.97 -4.66 -10.40
CA THR A 58 14.51 -4.99 -9.05
C THR A 58 13.45 -4.02 -8.54
N GLY A 59 12.66 -4.49 -7.60
CA GLY A 59 11.68 -3.71 -6.87
C GLY A 59 11.58 -4.13 -5.42
N ALA A 60 10.52 -3.71 -4.77
CA ALA A 60 10.21 -4.14 -3.42
C ALA A 60 8.70 -4.36 -3.23
N THR A 61 8.33 -5.20 -2.27
CA THR A 61 6.94 -5.41 -1.87
C THR A 61 6.60 -4.46 -0.73
N PHE A 62 5.85 -3.42 -1.05
CA PHE A 62 5.50 -2.35 -0.12
C PHE A 62 4.86 -2.87 1.16
N GLY A 63 5.36 -2.37 2.30
CA GLY A 63 4.78 -2.61 3.60
C GLY A 63 4.90 -4.03 4.13
N GLN A 64 5.66 -4.92 3.47
CA GLN A 64 5.74 -6.36 3.79
C GLN A 64 7.04 -6.75 4.54
N ALA A 65 7.68 -5.82 5.23
CA ALA A 65 8.91 -6.10 5.97
C ALA A 65 8.65 -6.96 7.21
N TYR A 66 9.63 -7.77 7.60
CA TYR A 66 9.57 -8.55 8.84
C TYR A 66 9.47 -7.65 10.09
N LEU A 67 10.17 -6.52 10.10
CA LEU A 67 10.06 -5.45 11.10
C LEU A 67 9.53 -4.17 10.45
N PRO A 68 8.70 -3.36 11.14
CA PRO A 68 8.18 -2.10 10.60
C PRO A 68 9.24 -1.10 10.14
N THR A 69 10.48 -1.26 10.63
CA THR A 69 11.61 -0.35 10.36
C THR A 69 12.62 -0.90 9.35
N MET A 70 12.43 -2.13 8.89
CA MET A 70 13.32 -2.75 7.89
C MET A 70 12.95 -2.32 6.47
N PRO A 71 13.90 -2.39 5.53
CA PRO A 71 13.59 -2.31 4.11
C PRO A 71 12.57 -3.36 3.70
N TRP A 72 11.72 -3.00 2.76
CA TRP A 72 10.73 -3.92 2.24
C TRP A 72 11.37 -5.03 1.41
N PRO A 73 10.80 -6.26 1.41
CA PRO A 73 11.37 -7.41 0.72
C PRO A 73 11.60 -7.15 -0.77
N LYS A 74 12.78 -7.49 -1.24
CA LYS A 74 13.15 -7.31 -2.66
C LYS A 74 12.45 -8.32 -3.55
N ILE A 75 12.10 -7.83 -4.74
CA ILE A 75 11.62 -8.63 -5.85
C ILE A 75 12.48 -8.36 -7.09
N THR A 76 12.51 -9.30 -8.01
CA THR A 76 13.09 -9.14 -9.34
C THR A 76 11.99 -8.98 -10.37
N TYR A 77 12.25 -8.15 -11.37
CA TYR A 77 11.43 -8.03 -12.57
C TYR A 77 12.20 -8.64 -13.75
N SER A 78 11.74 -9.78 -14.28
CA SER A 78 12.20 -10.32 -15.56
C SER A 78 11.62 -9.49 -16.71
N ASN A 79 10.43 -8.94 -16.52
CA ASN A 79 9.80 -7.96 -17.40
C ASN A 79 9.05 -6.92 -16.55
N PHE A 80 9.24 -5.65 -16.88
CA PHE A 80 8.47 -4.53 -16.38
C PHE A 80 8.15 -3.61 -17.54
N ALA A 81 6.88 -3.35 -17.78
CA ALA A 81 6.45 -2.49 -18.86
C ALA A 81 5.43 -1.47 -18.33
N ARG A 82 5.57 -0.23 -18.76
CA ARG A 82 4.57 0.82 -18.56
C ARG A 82 4.23 1.50 -19.87
N HIS A 83 2.97 1.81 -20.01
CA HIS A 83 2.45 2.60 -21.11
C HIS A 83 1.67 3.78 -20.52
N TYR A 84 2.15 4.98 -20.75
CA TYR A 84 1.54 6.24 -20.36
C TYR A 84 0.83 6.84 -21.56
N ASP A 85 -0.45 7.13 -21.45
CA ASP A 85 -1.16 8.02 -22.39
C ASP A 85 -1.49 9.33 -21.68
N TYR A 86 -0.68 10.31 -21.94
CA TYR A 86 -0.78 11.62 -21.32
C TYR A 86 -1.98 12.44 -21.87
N ALA A 87 -2.41 12.16 -23.08
CA ALA A 87 -3.54 12.85 -23.69
C ALA A 87 -4.87 12.43 -23.06
N ASN A 88 -4.99 11.15 -22.70
CA ASN A 88 -6.20 10.57 -22.16
C ASN A 88 -6.13 10.29 -20.65
N SER A 89 -5.03 10.66 -19.97
CA SER A 89 -4.81 10.39 -18.54
C SER A 89 -4.97 8.91 -18.19
N THR A 90 -4.41 8.02 -19.02
CA THR A 90 -4.47 6.58 -18.83
C THR A 90 -3.09 5.96 -18.68
N LEU A 91 -3.02 4.84 -17.95
CA LEU A 91 -1.79 4.08 -17.72
C LEU A 91 -2.09 2.58 -17.79
N ALA A 92 -1.16 1.85 -18.42
CA ALA A 92 -1.06 0.41 -18.30
C ALA A 92 0.27 0.02 -17.67
N GLU A 93 0.26 -0.99 -16.82
CA GLU A 93 1.43 -1.61 -16.25
C GLU A 93 1.35 -3.12 -16.41
N GLU A 94 2.43 -3.74 -16.88
CA GLU A 94 2.60 -5.19 -16.99
C GLU A 94 3.90 -5.55 -16.30
N ALA A 95 3.88 -6.55 -15.44
CA ALA A 95 5.09 -7.02 -14.81
C ALA A 95 5.11 -8.55 -14.66
N ALA A 96 6.29 -9.12 -14.90
CA ALA A 96 6.63 -10.48 -14.52
C ALA A 96 7.66 -10.37 -13.38
N ARG A 97 7.31 -10.83 -12.20
CA ARG A 97 8.09 -10.61 -10.98
C ARG A 97 8.23 -11.86 -10.14
N ALA A 98 9.32 -11.99 -9.43
CA ALA A 98 9.56 -13.05 -8.48
C ALA A 98 10.26 -12.52 -7.22
N ARG A 99 10.24 -13.30 -6.13
CA ARG A 99 11.04 -12.97 -4.94
C ARG A 99 12.52 -12.96 -5.29
N ALA A 100 13.24 -11.93 -4.86
CA ALA A 100 14.69 -11.89 -5.03
C ALA A 100 15.41 -12.81 -4.04
N GLU A 101 14.82 -13.03 -2.86
CA GLU A 101 15.37 -13.83 -1.79
C GLU A 101 14.34 -14.88 -1.35
N PRO A 102 14.62 -16.18 -1.44
CA PRO A 102 13.65 -17.23 -1.13
C PRO A 102 13.12 -17.18 0.30
N ASN A 103 13.96 -16.74 1.25
CA ASN A 103 13.66 -16.70 2.69
C ASN A 103 13.82 -15.32 3.30
N GLY A 104 13.88 -14.26 2.50
CA GLY A 104 13.99 -12.89 2.99
C GLY A 104 12.80 -12.52 3.85
N GLY A 105 13.07 -12.00 5.06
CA GLY A 105 12.10 -11.67 6.12
C GLY A 105 10.80 -11.07 5.62
N GLY A 106 9.73 -11.22 6.39
CA GLY A 106 8.38 -10.95 5.99
C GLY A 106 7.97 -11.88 4.85
N ALA A 107 7.38 -13.02 5.15
CA ALA A 107 6.86 -13.87 4.09
C ALA A 107 5.95 -13.00 3.23
N VAL A 108 6.26 -12.88 1.96
CA VAL A 108 5.37 -12.25 1.00
C VAL A 108 4.37 -13.33 0.59
N PRO A 109 3.18 -13.41 1.21
CA PRO A 109 2.24 -14.48 0.90
C PRO A 109 1.79 -14.41 -0.55
N LEU A 110 1.88 -13.22 -1.14
CA LEU A 110 1.43 -12.94 -2.51
C LEU A 110 2.34 -13.49 -3.60
N LEU A 111 3.62 -13.75 -3.33
CA LEU A 111 4.56 -14.08 -4.41
C LEU A 111 4.92 -15.55 -4.53
N GLY A 112 4.39 -16.46 -3.72
CA GLY A 112 4.67 -17.89 -3.85
C GLY A 112 6.14 -18.20 -4.15
N THR A 113 6.41 -19.33 -4.78
CA THR A 113 7.77 -19.78 -5.12
C THR A 113 8.15 -19.57 -6.59
N GLY A 114 7.33 -18.90 -7.40
CA GLY A 114 7.52 -18.74 -8.83
C GLY A 114 7.35 -17.33 -9.32
N GLU A 115 7.56 -17.15 -10.63
CA GLU A 115 7.29 -15.91 -11.31
C GLU A 115 5.77 -15.65 -11.35
N GLN A 116 5.38 -14.45 -11.02
CA GLN A 116 4.00 -13.97 -11.09
C GLN A 116 3.87 -12.85 -12.11
N LYS A 117 2.83 -12.94 -12.91
CA LYS A 117 2.47 -11.89 -13.88
C LYS A 117 1.36 -11.01 -13.29
N THR A 118 1.54 -9.70 -13.41
CA THR A 118 0.55 -8.71 -13.01
C THR A 118 0.24 -7.80 -14.18
N SER A 119 -0.99 -7.35 -14.27
CA SER A 119 -1.44 -6.43 -15.31
C SER A 119 -2.39 -5.41 -14.69
N GLY A 120 -2.01 -4.14 -14.70
CA GLY A 120 -2.73 -3.04 -14.08
C GLY A 120 -3.13 -1.97 -15.08
N ARG A 121 -4.24 -1.28 -14.81
CA ARG A 121 -4.76 -0.18 -15.62
C ARG A 121 -5.20 0.99 -14.74
N LEU A 122 -5.08 2.19 -15.30
CA LEU A 122 -5.66 3.41 -14.80
C LEU A 122 -6.40 4.12 -15.93
N ASN A 123 -7.53 4.69 -15.61
CA ASN A 123 -8.20 5.68 -16.46
C ASN A 123 -8.75 6.79 -15.57
N ALA A 124 -8.40 8.03 -15.86
CA ALA A 124 -8.86 9.18 -15.11
C ALA A 124 -9.46 10.23 -16.05
N SER A 125 -10.48 10.94 -15.59
CA SER A 125 -11.01 12.12 -16.27
C SER A 125 -9.97 13.24 -16.32
N ALA A 126 -10.13 14.19 -17.25
CA ALA A 126 -9.20 15.31 -17.38
C ALA A 126 -9.07 16.16 -16.12
N GLY A 127 -10.14 16.26 -15.32
CA GLY A 127 -10.14 16.97 -14.04
C GLY A 127 -9.74 16.10 -12.84
N LEU A 128 -9.47 14.81 -13.03
CA LEU A 128 -9.16 13.81 -12.02
C LEU A 128 -10.25 13.62 -10.94
N ASP A 129 -11.46 14.13 -11.16
CA ASP A 129 -12.64 13.98 -10.33
C ASP A 129 -13.18 12.54 -10.37
N GLN A 130 -12.99 11.85 -11.49
CA GLN A 130 -13.25 10.43 -11.65
C GLN A 130 -11.96 9.72 -12.07
N ALA A 131 -11.54 8.74 -11.31
CA ALA A 131 -10.40 7.91 -11.62
C ALA A 131 -10.66 6.47 -11.20
N PHE A 132 -10.33 5.55 -12.09
CA PHE A 132 -10.52 4.11 -11.89
C PHE A 132 -9.20 3.39 -12.08
N ALA A 133 -8.87 2.51 -11.14
CA ALA A 133 -7.76 1.58 -11.27
C ALA A 133 -8.27 0.14 -11.14
N TRP A 134 -7.74 -0.75 -11.96
CA TRP A 134 -8.11 -2.17 -11.93
C TRP A 134 -6.95 -3.07 -12.36
N ASN A 135 -7.02 -4.32 -11.98
CA ASN A 135 -6.17 -5.37 -12.49
C ASN A 135 -6.95 -6.21 -13.50
N LEU A 136 -6.26 -6.77 -14.52
CA LEU A 136 -6.89 -7.54 -15.59
C LEU A 136 -6.97 -9.04 -15.30
N THR A 137 -6.10 -9.56 -14.44
CA THR A 137 -5.93 -11.01 -14.25
C THR A 137 -6.50 -11.47 -12.90
N PRO A 138 -7.26 -12.58 -12.84
CA PRO A 138 -7.77 -13.39 -13.96
C PRO A 138 -8.93 -12.73 -14.72
N THR A 139 -9.63 -11.79 -14.10
CA THR A 139 -10.72 -10.99 -14.66
C THR A 139 -10.58 -9.54 -14.18
N PRO A 140 -11.13 -8.55 -14.93
CA PRO A 140 -11.09 -7.16 -14.49
C PRO A 140 -11.66 -6.98 -13.09
N SER A 141 -10.82 -6.52 -12.17
CA SER A 141 -11.17 -6.28 -10.76
C SER A 141 -10.73 -4.90 -10.32
N ALA A 142 -11.64 -4.14 -9.70
CA ALA A 142 -11.34 -2.82 -9.17
C ALA A 142 -10.27 -2.88 -8.08
N VAL A 143 -9.34 -1.93 -8.11
CA VAL A 143 -8.30 -1.75 -7.10
C VAL A 143 -8.23 -0.27 -6.71
N PRO A 144 -9.19 0.25 -5.93
CA PRO A 144 -9.27 1.67 -5.58
C PRO A 144 -7.97 2.21 -4.97
N LEU A 145 -7.29 1.41 -4.17
CA LEU A 145 -5.99 1.75 -3.55
C LEU A 145 -4.90 2.10 -4.58
N ALA A 146 -4.98 1.58 -5.80
CA ALA A 146 -3.99 1.82 -6.84
C ALA A 146 -4.21 3.12 -7.63
N VAL A 147 -5.31 3.84 -7.42
CA VAL A 147 -5.62 5.07 -8.16
C VAL A 147 -4.55 6.13 -7.94
N ASP A 148 -4.27 6.49 -6.69
CA ASP A 148 -3.31 7.56 -6.37
C ASP A 148 -1.89 7.19 -6.78
N VAL A 149 -1.50 5.92 -6.60
CA VAL A 149 -0.17 5.43 -7.00
C VAL A 149 0.00 5.50 -8.52
N ARG A 150 -0.97 5.04 -9.30
CA ARG A 150 -0.89 5.05 -10.77
C ARG A 150 -1.01 6.46 -11.36
N LEU A 151 -1.81 7.35 -10.76
CA LEU A 151 -1.84 8.77 -11.12
C LEU A 151 -0.49 9.44 -10.84
N HIS A 152 0.11 9.16 -9.69
CA HIS A 152 1.43 9.64 -9.36
C HIS A 152 2.46 9.15 -10.38
N ASP A 153 2.49 7.86 -10.71
CA ASP A 153 3.41 7.29 -11.69
C ASP A 153 3.25 7.92 -13.09
N LEU A 154 2.01 8.19 -13.52
CA LEU A 154 1.72 8.85 -14.79
C LEU A 154 2.32 10.27 -14.81
N TRP A 155 2.03 11.08 -13.79
CA TRP A 155 2.32 12.51 -13.77
C TRP A 155 3.68 12.86 -13.15
N THR A 156 4.43 11.87 -12.64
CA THR A 156 5.84 12.04 -12.23
C THR A 156 6.82 11.37 -13.18
N SER A 157 6.37 10.65 -14.21
CA SER A 157 7.22 10.17 -15.32
C SER A 157 7.92 11.35 -16.00
N PRO A 158 9.07 11.17 -16.68
CA PRO A 158 9.86 12.30 -17.19
C PRO A 158 9.07 13.28 -18.06
N HIS A 159 8.25 12.77 -18.98
CA HIS A 159 7.42 13.57 -19.87
C HIS A 159 6.10 14.01 -19.21
N GLY A 160 5.52 13.14 -18.35
CA GLY A 160 4.32 13.46 -17.59
C GLY A 160 4.54 14.60 -16.59
N ALA A 161 5.69 14.65 -15.94
CA ALA A 161 6.05 15.69 -14.98
C ALA A 161 6.09 17.09 -15.59
N LEU A 162 6.55 17.23 -16.83
CA LEU A 162 6.52 18.52 -17.55
C LEU A 162 5.10 18.92 -17.94
N ARG A 163 4.23 17.97 -18.30
CA ARG A 163 2.83 18.22 -18.59
C ARG A 163 2.06 18.61 -17.33
N ALA A 164 2.29 17.88 -16.23
CA ALA A 164 1.72 18.23 -14.94
C ALA A 164 2.18 19.62 -14.46
N ALA A 165 3.48 19.93 -14.61
CA ALA A 165 4.02 21.24 -14.28
C ALA A 165 3.32 22.37 -15.07
N ALA A 166 2.99 22.15 -16.35
CA ALA A 166 2.24 23.10 -17.16
C ALA A 166 0.76 23.20 -16.72
N ALA A 167 0.11 22.05 -16.52
CA ALA A 167 -1.32 21.97 -16.18
C ALA A 167 -1.64 22.55 -14.78
N TYR A 168 -0.71 22.36 -13.82
CA TYR A 168 -0.89 22.77 -12.43
C TYR A 168 -0.07 24.00 -12.03
N ASN A 169 0.22 24.88 -13.00
CA ASN A 169 0.85 26.20 -12.78
C ASN A 169 2.11 26.13 -11.90
N ALA A 170 3.07 25.29 -12.28
CA ALA A 170 4.28 25.08 -11.52
C ALA A 170 5.06 26.38 -11.26
N VAL A 171 5.72 26.45 -10.11
CA VAL A 171 6.62 27.54 -9.75
C VAL A 171 8.05 27.14 -10.03
N VAL A 172 8.75 27.98 -10.84
CA VAL A 172 10.18 27.79 -11.13
C VAL A 172 11.02 28.31 -9.97
N LYS A 173 12.01 27.53 -9.56
CA LYS A 173 13.06 27.95 -8.61
C LYS A 173 14.41 27.39 -9.06
N LYS A 174 15.51 28.00 -8.57
CA LYS A 174 16.85 27.45 -8.66
C LYS A 174 17.27 26.95 -7.29
N VAL A 175 17.81 25.75 -7.23
CA VAL A 175 18.32 25.14 -5.99
C VAL A 175 19.74 24.65 -6.22
N THR A 176 20.58 24.71 -5.18
CA THR A 176 21.94 24.17 -5.24
C THR A 176 21.99 22.86 -4.47
N ILE A 177 22.24 21.76 -5.16
CA ILE A 177 22.40 20.42 -4.60
C ILE A 177 23.79 19.90 -4.98
N ASN A 178 24.58 19.47 -4.00
CA ASN A 178 25.94 18.95 -4.24
C ASN A 178 26.78 19.88 -5.13
N LYS A 179 26.74 21.21 -4.89
CA LYS A 179 27.43 22.26 -5.65
C LYS A 179 26.96 22.43 -7.10
N GLN A 180 25.90 21.77 -7.53
CA GLN A 180 25.28 21.96 -8.85
C GLN A 180 24.00 22.80 -8.71
N VAL A 181 23.87 23.80 -9.56
CA VAL A 181 22.63 24.59 -9.65
C VAL A 181 21.66 23.88 -10.57
N LEU A 182 20.52 23.45 -10.00
CA LEU A 182 19.43 22.83 -10.73
C LEU A 182 18.25 23.81 -10.83
N THR A 183 17.54 23.74 -11.95
CA THR A 183 16.23 24.40 -12.09
C THR A 183 15.17 23.44 -11.61
N THR A 184 14.21 23.93 -10.82
CA THR A 184 13.10 23.10 -10.33
C THR A 184 11.75 23.66 -10.75
N LEU A 185 10.79 22.75 -10.90
CA LEU A 185 9.38 23.04 -11.17
C LEU A 185 8.56 22.39 -10.04
N GLY A 186 8.07 23.22 -9.12
CA GLY A 186 7.21 22.76 -8.02
C GLY A 186 5.73 22.93 -8.35
N PHE A 187 4.93 21.87 -8.22
CA PHE A 187 3.48 21.90 -8.44
C PHE A 187 2.73 20.99 -7.48
N SER A 188 1.40 21.15 -7.43
CA SER A 188 0.52 20.29 -6.66
C SER A 188 -0.65 19.85 -7.53
N VAL A 189 -0.92 18.55 -7.53
CA VAL A 189 -2.14 17.96 -8.10
C VAL A 189 -3.19 17.95 -7.00
N PRO A 190 -4.24 18.78 -7.07
CA PRO A 190 -5.19 18.98 -5.97
C PRO A 190 -5.83 17.67 -5.52
N GLY A 191 -5.84 17.44 -4.20
CA GLY A 191 -6.41 16.24 -3.60
C GLY A 191 -5.67 14.94 -3.95
N ARG A 192 -4.43 15.00 -4.46
CA ARG A 192 -3.67 13.82 -4.87
C ARG A 192 -2.25 13.84 -4.33
N PHE A 193 -1.38 14.72 -4.83
CA PHE A 193 0.02 14.78 -4.41
C PHE A 193 0.66 16.12 -4.74
N ALA A 194 1.82 16.39 -4.13
CA ALA A 194 2.68 17.51 -4.50
C ALA A 194 4.01 16.99 -5.02
N ALA A 195 4.62 17.69 -5.98
CA ALA A 195 5.87 17.28 -6.61
C ALA A 195 6.81 18.45 -6.90
N VAL A 196 8.12 18.15 -6.90
CA VAL A 196 9.20 19.04 -7.34
C VAL A 196 10.03 18.29 -8.38
N VAL A 197 10.01 18.77 -9.61
CA VAL A 197 10.80 18.22 -10.73
C VAL A 197 12.15 18.91 -10.77
N TYR A 198 13.21 18.16 -10.97
CA TYR A 198 14.60 18.66 -11.10
C TYR A 198 15.05 18.57 -12.55
N LEU A 199 15.56 19.68 -13.08
CA LEU A 199 16.11 19.78 -14.43
C LEU A 199 17.62 20.01 -14.35
N ASP A 200 18.40 19.27 -15.15
CA ASP A 200 19.84 19.46 -15.29
C ASP A 200 20.19 20.69 -16.17
N GLY A 201 21.47 20.97 -16.32
CA GLY A 201 21.95 22.05 -17.17
C GLY A 201 21.64 21.89 -18.67
N LYS A 202 21.17 20.71 -19.10
CA LYS A 202 20.66 20.40 -20.45
C LYS A 202 19.13 20.40 -20.50
N HIS A 203 18.47 20.89 -19.46
CA HIS A 203 17.02 20.92 -19.29
C HIS A 203 16.32 19.54 -19.28
N ARG A 204 17.02 18.44 -18.99
CA ARG A 204 16.42 17.11 -18.89
C ARG A 204 15.90 16.90 -17.45
N VAL A 205 14.78 16.17 -17.32
CA VAL A 205 14.26 15.78 -16.00
C VAL A 205 15.18 14.72 -15.38
N THR A 206 15.87 15.05 -14.30
CA THR A 206 16.80 14.13 -13.61
C THR A 206 16.21 13.48 -12.38
N GLY A 207 15.09 13.98 -11.91
CA GLY A 207 14.37 13.38 -10.79
C GLY A 207 13.12 14.16 -10.42
N VAL A 208 12.31 13.53 -9.58
CA VAL A 208 11.12 14.10 -8.98
C VAL A 208 11.06 13.71 -7.51
N ASP A 209 11.00 14.71 -6.64
CA ASP A 209 10.60 14.54 -5.25
C ASP A 209 9.09 14.79 -5.14
N SER A 210 8.40 13.96 -4.41
CA SER A 210 6.95 14.08 -4.22
C SER A 210 6.52 13.67 -2.82
N VAL A 211 5.33 14.13 -2.44
CA VAL A 211 4.63 13.68 -1.23
C VAL A 211 3.29 13.10 -1.68
N VAL A 212 3.09 11.83 -1.41
CA VAL A 212 1.90 11.06 -1.80
C VAL A 212 1.13 10.59 -0.56
N PRO A 213 -0.18 10.42 -0.64
CA PRO A 213 -0.95 9.83 0.46
C PRO A 213 -0.64 8.34 0.61
N SER A 214 -0.55 7.87 1.84
CA SER A 214 -0.51 6.46 2.17
C SER A 214 -1.62 6.13 3.16
N PRO A 215 -2.39 5.06 2.95
CA PRO A 215 -3.44 4.65 3.88
C PRO A 215 -2.90 4.20 5.24
N VAL A 216 -1.60 3.85 5.31
CA VAL A 216 -0.93 3.46 6.56
C VAL A 216 -0.09 4.59 7.12
N LEU A 217 0.76 5.21 6.28
CA LEU A 217 1.82 6.12 6.74
C LEU A 217 1.42 7.61 6.74
N GLY A 218 0.28 7.99 6.13
CA GLY A 218 -0.04 9.38 5.88
C GLY A 218 0.81 9.98 4.76
N ASP A 219 1.16 11.25 4.87
CA ASP A 219 2.04 11.93 3.89
C ASP A 219 3.37 11.18 3.75
N THR A 220 3.62 10.59 2.59
CA THR A 220 4.77 9.73 2.32
C THR A 220 5.66 10.35 1.26
N ALA A 221 6.93 10.53 1.58
CA ALA A 221 7.91 11.03 0.63
C ALA A 221 8.29 9.94 -0.38
N VAL A 222 8.27 10.31 -1.66
CA VAL A 222 8.75 9.49 -2.78
C VAL A 222 9.76 10.30 -3.59
N THR A 223 10.92 9.72 -3.86
CA THR A 223 11.94 10.30 -4.74
C THR A 223 12.19 9.34 -5.90
N THR A 224 12.08 9.85 -7.11
CA THR A 224 12.39 9.11 -8.34
C THR A 224 13.58 9.77 -9.03
N TRP A 225 14.57 8.98 -9.44
CA TRP A 225 15.74 9.44 -10.23
C TRP A 225 15.65 8.88 -11.64
N TYR A 226 16.01 9.73 -12.62
CA TYR A 226 16.02 9.46 -14.04
C TYR A 226 17.44 9.64 -14.57
N ASP A 227 18.17 8.52 -14.70
CA ASP A 227 19.57 8.51 -15.01
C ASP A 227 19.86 8.01 -16.44
N ASP A 228 21.06 8.30 -16.93
CA ASP A 228 21.62 7.70 -18.15
C ASP A 228 20.74 7.87 -19.39
N TYR A 229 20.35 9.12 -19.68
CA TYR A 229 19.51 9.45 -20.83
C TYR A 229 20.13 8.98 -22.15
N LYS A 230 19.34 8.25 -22.95
CA LYS A 230 19.66 7.79 -24.30
C LYS A 230 18.58 8.24 -25.26
N GLU A 231 18.92 8.25 -26.55
CA GLU A 231 17.94 8.38 -27.60
C GLU A 231 17.42 6.98 -27.95
N PHE A 232 16.11 6.83 -27.91
CA PHE A 232 15.40 5.63 -28.35
C PHE A 232 14.67 5.97 -29.65
N VAL A 233 14.84 5.12 -30.66
CA VAL A 233 14.20 5.27 -31.96
C VAL A 233 13.08 4.24 -32.07
N SER A 234 11.89 4.72 -32.41
CA SER A 234 10.71 3.89 -32.67
C SER A 234 10.12 4.20 -34.07
N ALA A 235 9.16 3.39 -34.49
CA ALA A 235 8.47 3.62 -35.77
C ALA A 235 7.82 5.02 -35.86
N ASN A 236 7.43 5.60 -34.74
CA ASN A 236 6.77 6.89 -34.63
C ASN A 236 7.71 8.07 -34.30
N GLY A 237 9.04 7.85 -34.38
CA GLY A 237 10.05 8.87 -34.12
C GLY A 237 11.02 8.54 -32.99
N ALA A 238 11.90 9.49 -32.69
CA ALA A 238 12.92 9.37 -31.67
C ALA A 238 12.56 10.18 -30.40
N VAL A 239 12.97 9.67 -29.24
CA VAL A 239 12.76 10.32 -27.96
C VAL A 239 13.97 10.12 -27.04
N LYS A 240 14.33 11.14 -26.27
CA LYS A 240 15.29 10.99 -25.18
C LYS A 240 14.59 10.55 -23.91
N PHE A 241 14.99 9.40 -23.40
CA PHE A 241 14.40 8.81 -22.20
C PHE A 241 15.51 8.25 -21.28
N PRO A 242 15.33 8.23 -19.95
CA PRO A 242 16.32 7.63 -19.05
C PRO A 242 16.44 6.13 -19.32
N SER A 243 17.66 5.61 -19.38
CA SER A 243 17.89 4.18 -19.47
C SER A 243 17.94 3.49 -18.11
N ARG A 244 17.97 4.27 -17.01
CA ARG A 244 17.82 3.75 -15.65
C ARG A 244 16.83 4.61 -14.88
N ILE A 245 15.92 3.94 -14.17
CA ILE A 245 14.92 4.57 -13.30
C ILE A 245 15.05 3.95 -11.92
N ARG A 246 15.24 4.80 -10.89
CA ARG A 246 15.30 4.39 -9.50
C ARG A 246 14.26 5.14 -8.68
N GLN A 247 13.68 4.47 -7.68
CA GLN A 247 12.71 5.10 -6.80
C GLN A 247 12.91 4.66 -5.35
N GLU A 248 12.80 5.61 -4.44
CA GLU A 248 12.66 5.38 -2.99
C GLU A 248 11.30 5.90 -2.54
N ALA A 249 10.66 5.17 -1.62
CA ALA A 249 9.44 5.59 -0.92
C ALA A 249 9.60 5.38 0.58
N ALA A 250 9.13 6.32 1.40
CA ALA A 250 9.31 6.30 2.86
C ALA A 250 10.76 6.05 3.32
N GLY A 251 11.75 6.43 2.49
CA GLY A 251 13.18 6.23 2.76
C GLY A 251 13.73 4.84 2.41
N HIS A 252 12.92 3.97 1.78
CA HIS A 252 13.31 2.63 1.34
C HIS A 252 13.36 2.54 -0.19
N PRO A 253 14.37 1.85 -0.79
CA PRO A 253 14.39 1.60 -2.22
C PRO A 253 13.23 0.69 -2.63
N VAL A 254 12.49 1.10 -3.68
CA VAL A 254 11.30 0.40 -4.15
C VAL A 254 11.34 0.04 -5.63
N LEU A 255 12.24 0.64 -6.41
CA LEU A 255 12.43 0.35 -7.82
C LEU A 255 13.87 0.68 -8.23
N ASP A 256 14.49 -0.20 -9.03
CA ASP A 256 15.74 0.03 -9.75
C ASP A 256 15.71 -0.80 -11.02
N ILE A 257 15.37 -0.16 -12.14
CA ILE A 257 15.15 -0.82 -13.43
C ILE A 257 16.00 -0.21 -14.53
N THR A 258 16.37 -1.07 -15.48
CA THR A 258 17.06 -0.69 -16.72
C THR A 258 16.09 -0.80 -17.89
N VAL A 259 15.88 0.31 -18.58
CA VAL A 259 14.99 0.42 -19.73
C VAL A 259 15.68 -0.19 -20.96
N SER A 260 14.98 -1.10 -21.62
CA SER A 260 15.45 -1.79 -22.82
C SER A 260 14.86 -1.23 -24.11
N SER A 261 13.62 -0.78 -24.10
CA SER A 261 12.97 -0.20 -25.27
C SER A 261 12.01 0.92 -24.89
N VAL A 262 11.81 1.86 -25.83
CA VAL A 262 10.82 2.93 -25.71
C VAL A 262 10.09 3.08 -27.03
N GLN A 263 8.78 3.24 -26.97
CA GLN A 263 7.91 3.55 -28.10
C GLN A 263 7.09 4.80 -27.78
N ILE A 264 6.82 5.62 -28.76
CA ILE A 264 6.01 6.83 -28.61
C ILE A 264 4.78 6.78 -29.51
N ASN A 265 3.73 7.48 -29.08
CA ASN A 265 2.50 7.66 -29.85
C ASN A 265 1.87 6.33 -30.32
N THR A 266 1.95 5.32 -29.46
CA THR A 266 1.24 4.05 -29.63
C THR A 266 -0.12 4.15 -28.91
N PRO A 267 -1.20 3.56 -29.46
CA PRO A 267 -2.50 3.59 -28.81
C PRO A 267 -2.48 2.75 -27.52
N LEU A 268 -3.20 3.23 -26.51
CA LEU A 268 -3.47 2.50 -25.27
C LEU A 268 -4.97 2.33 -25.10
N GLU A 269 -5.42 1.08 -25.08
CA GLU A 269 -6.79 0.78 -24.70
C GLU A 269 -6.90 0.64 -23.18
N ALA A 270 -7.65 1.54 -22.58
CA ALA A 270 -7.90 1.56 -21.13
C ALA A 270 -9.37 1.96 -20.86
N ALA A 271 -10.31 1.39 -21.62
CA ALA A 271 -11.73 1.53 -21.34
C ALA A 271 -12.06 0.91 -19.99
N VAL A 272 -12.80 1.66 -19.16
CA VAL A 272 -13.16 1.20 -17.81
C VAL A 272 -14.25 0.14 -17.90
N PRO A 273 -14.01 -1.11 -17.47
CA PRO A 273 -15.03 -2.15 -17.45
C PRO A 273 -16.21 -1.77 -16.53
N ASP A 274 -17.41 -2.22 -16.86
CA ASP A 274 -18.61 -1.95 -16.04
C ASP A 274 -18.48 -2.48 -14.62
N SER A 275 -17.85 -3.64 -14.43
CA SER A 275 -17.57 -4.21 -13.10
C SER A 275 -16.67 -3.30 -12.25
N VAL A 276 -15.76 -2.54 -12.88
CA VAL A 276 -14.88 -1.58 -12.21
C VAL A 276 -15.61 -0.26 -11.97
N ARG A 277 -16.34 0.24 -12.96
CA ARG A 277 -17.11 1.50 -12.87
C ARG A 277 -18.17 1.44 -11.78
N ASN A 278 -18.84 0.30 -11.65
CA ASN A 278 -19.92 0.09 -10.70
C ASN A 278 -19.48 -0.60 -9.41
N PHE A 279 -18.16 -0.72 -9.20
CA PHE A 279 -17.63 -1.35 -8.00
C PHE A 279 -18.10 -0.63 -6.73
N LYS A 280 -18.55 -1.43 -5.77
CA LYS A 280 -18.89 -0.99 -4.42
C LYS A 280 -18.32 -2.00 -3.43
N GLU A 281 -17.79 -1.46 -2.32
CA GLU A 281 -17.39 -2.32 -1.23
C GLU A 281 -18.58 -3.14 -0.73
N ASN A 282 -18.37 -4.45 -0.63
CA ASN A 282 -19.36 -5.37 -0.11
C ASN A 282 -18.78 -6.14 1.08
N VAL A 283 -19.54 -6.16 2.17
CA VAL A 283 -19.23 -6.94 3.36
C VAL A 283 -20.33 -7.94 3.61
N VAL A 284 -19.99 -9.20 3.41
CA VAL A 284 -20.89 -10.32 3.72
C VAL A 284 -20.62 -10.74 5.16
N ALA A 285 -21.63 -10.58 6.01
CA ALA A 285 -21.55 -10.99 7.41
C ALA A 285 -22.11 -12.39 7.58
N GLU A 286 -21.31 -13.28 8.12
CA GLU A 286 -21.73 -14.63 8.50
C GLU A 286 -21.58 -14.81 10.01
N LYS A 287 -22.68 -15.11 10.72
CA LYS A 287 -22.59 -15.46 12.13
C LYS A 287 -21.88 -16.80 12.26
N VAL A 288 -20.83 -16.84 13.07
CA VAL A 288 -20.02 -18.05 13.24
C VAL A 288 -20.88 -19.13 13.91
N PRO A 289 -21.11 -20.28 13.26
CA PRO A 289 -21.96 -21.32 13.79
C PRO A 289 -21.26 -22.04 14.97
N ALA A 290 -22.03 -22.32 16.02
CA ALA A 290 -21.57 -23.14 17.13
C ALA A 290 -21.38 -24.60 16.71
N VAL A 291 -20.39 -25.26 17.31
CA VAL A 291 -20.18 -26.71 17.21
C VAL A 291 -20.42 -27.37 18.56
N ALA A 292 -20.55 -28.69 18.57
CA ALA A 292 -20.81 -29.45 19.80
C ALA A 292 -19.84 -29.06 20.94
N GLY A 293 -20.41 -28.79 22.12
CA GLY A 293 -19.64 -28.37 23.30
C GLY A 293 -19.25 -26.88 23.36
N GLN A 294 -19.82 -26.04 22.47
CA GLN A 294 -19.73 -24.59 22.54
C GLN A 294 -21.08 -23.98 23.02
N PRO A 295 -21.07 -22.70 23.47
CA PRO A 295 -22.31 -21.94 23.67
C PRO A 295 -23.17 -21.90 22.40
N ASN A 296 -24.50 -21.91 22.52
CA ASN A 296 -25.43 -21.87 21.37
C ASN A 296 -25.26 -20.56 20.57
N ASP A 297 -24.95 -19.47 21.23
CA ASP A 297 -24.66 -18.19 20.60
C ASP A 297 -23.23 -17.76 20.92
N LEU A 298 -22.39 -17.73 19.87
CA LEU A 298 -20.99 -17.36 20.01
C LEU A 298 -20.77 -15.85 20.03
N GLY A 299 -21.75 -15.02 19.60
CA GLY A 299 -21.59 -13.57 19.47
C GLY A 299 -20.40 -13.17 18.62
N VAL A 300 -20.10 -13.93 17.57
CA VAL A 300 -18.96 -13.72 16.69
C VAL A 300 -19.46 -13.75 15.23
N TRP A 301 -19.03 -12.75 14.45
CA TRP A 301 -19.36 -12.66 13.02
C TRP A 301 -18.09 -12.56 12.19
N PHE A 302 -18.05 -13.35 11.14
CA PHE A 302 -17.03 -13.29 10.10
C PHE A 302 -17.50 -12.32 9.02
N LEU A 303 -16.77 -11.23 8.83
CA LEU A 303 -17.07 -10.13 7.92
C LEU A 303 -16.22 -10.28 6.66
N ALA A 304 -16.70 -11.10 5.75
CA ALA A 304 -16.00 -11.43 4.51
C ALA A 304 -16.11 -10.32 3.46
N GLY A 305 -15.12 -10.22 2.58
CA GLY A 305 -15.16 -9.38 1.39
C GLY A 305 -13.79 -9.08 0.82
N GLY A 306 -13.66 -9.17 -0.51
CA GLY A 306 -12.41 -9.01 -1.20
C GLY A 306 -11.37 -10.07 -0.81
N SER A 307 -10.14 -9.66 -0.64
CA SER A 307 -9.01 -10.52 -0.26
C SER A 307 -8.80 -10.64 1.24
N HIS A 308 -9.42 -9.76 2.04
CA HIS A 308 -9.20 -9.64 3.49
C HIS A 308 -10.53 -9.59 4.23
N ASN A 309 -10.61 -10.38 5.30
CA ASN A 309 -11.76 -10.45 6.17
C ASN A 309 -11.50 -9.64 7.46
N SER A 310 -12.58 -9.38 8.19
CA SER A 310 -12.54 -8.89 9.57
C SER A 310 -13.41 -9.80 10.43
N VAL A 311 -13.21 -9.77 11.74
CA VAL A 311 -14.05 -10.51 12.68
C VAL A 311 -14.63 -9.54 13.70
N LEU A 312 -15.96 -9.54 13.86
CA LEU A 312 -16.65 -8.77 14.89
C LEU A 312 -16.96 -9.68 16.08
N ILE A 313 -16.55 -9.25 17.26
CA ILE A 313 -16.77 -9.98 18.52
C ILE A 313 -17.64 -9.15 19.44
N GLU A 314 -18.78 -9.69 19.84
CA GLU A 314 -19.68 -9.09 20.80
C GLU A 314 -19.18 -9.33 22.21
N MET A 315 -18.88 -8.27 22.97
CA MET A 315 -18.63 -8.28 24.38
C MET A 315 -19.90 -7.89 25.17
N ASN A 316 -19.85 -7.85 26.49
CA ASN A 316 -21.05 -7.53 27.28
C ASN A 316 -21.60 -6.13 26.99
N ASP A 317 -20.74 -5.11 26.98
CA ASP A 317 -21.10 -3.68 26.87
C ASP A 317 -20.50 -2.97 25.63
N HIS A 318 -19.75 -3.67 24.82
CA HIS A 318 -19.08 -3.15 23.62
C HIS A 318 -18.83 -4.26 22.60
N ALA A 319 -18.24 -3.89 21.46
CA ALA A 319 -17.73 -4.82 20.46
C ALA A 319 -16.23 -4.61 20.24
N VAL A 320 -15.55 -5.67 19.85
CA VAL A 320 -14.15 -5.69 19.40
C VAL A 320 -14.14 -6.07 17.92
N LEU A 321 -13.46 -5.30 17.10
CA LEU A 321 -13.18 -5.63 15.71
C LEU A 321 -11.77 -6.21 15.62
N VAL A 322 -11.61 -7.34 14.95
CA VAL A 322 -10.30 -7.87 14.58
C VAL A 322 -10.09 -7.56 13.09
N GLU A 323 -9.08 -6.80 12.81
CA GLU A 323 -8.61 -6.28 11.53
C GLU A 323 -9.44 -5.15 10.91
N ALA A 324 -8.72 -4.10 10.47
CA ALA A 324 -9.21 -3.00 9.65
C ALA A 324 -8.32 -2.92 8.39
N PRO A 325 -8.59 -3.77 7.39
CA PRO A 325 -7.66 -4.03 6.30
C PRO A 325 -7.76 -3.01 5.15
N LEU A 326 -6.76 -3.03 4.27
CA LEU A 326 -6.68 -2.45 2.94
C LEU A 326 -6.70 -0.92 2.89
N TYR A 327 -7.84 -0.27 3.09
CA TYR A 327 -8.01 1.18 2.92
C TYR A 327 -9.34 1.68 3.49
N ASP A 328 -9.51 3.01 3.50
CA ASP A 328 -10.65 3.70 4.10
C ASP A 328 -12.00 3.12 3.67
N GLY A 329 -12.25 3.00 2.37
CA GLY A 329 -13.54 2.54 1.85
C GLY A 329 -13.91 1.14 2.36
N ARG A 330 -12.94 0.20 2.38
CA ARG A 330 -13.15 -1.15 2.92
C ARG A 330 -13.46 -1.11 4.41
N THR A 331 -12.70 -0.38 5.18
CA THR A 331 -12.88 -0.30 6.64
C THR A 331 -14.17 0.42 7.01
N LEU A 332 -14.56 1.47 6.30
CA LEU A 332 -15.87 2.11 6.50
C LEU A 332 -17.02 1.15 6.24
N ALA A 333 -16.95 0.32 5.20
CA ALA A 333 -17.96 -0.71 4.92
C ALA A 333 -18.02 -1.78 6.03
N VAL A 334 -16.86 -2.22 6.55
CA VAL A 334 -16.79 -3.14 7.69
C VAL A 334 -17.41 -2.54 8.94
N LEU A 335 -17.07 -1.30 9.28
CA LEU A 335 -17.63 -0.60 10.45
C LEU A 335 -19.12 -0.36 10.32
N ALA A 336 -19.61 -0.03 9.13
CA ALA A 336 -21.04 0.13 8.86
C ALA A 336 -21.79 -1.20 9.08
N LYS A 337 -21.26 -2.30 8.55
CA LYS A 337 -21.82 -3.64 8.75
C LYS A 337 -21.79 -4.07 10.21
N ALA A 338 -20.72 -3.80 10.92
CA ALA A 338 -20.60 -4.10 12.36
C ALA A 338 -21.65 -3.36 13.20
N ARG A 339 -21.92 -2.08 12.88
CA ARG A 339 -22.96 -1.28 13.55
C ARG A 339 -24.38 -1.74 13.20
N GLU A 340 -24.60 -2.23 11.98
CA GLU A 340 -25.87 -2.87 11.58
C GLU A 340 -26.15 -4.13 12.41
N ILE A 341 -25.11 -4.94 12.66
CA ILE A 341 -25.22 -6.18 13.43
C ILE A 341 -25.42 -5.90 14.92
N LEU A 342 -24.68 -4.97 15.49
CA LEU A 342 -24.67 -4.63 16.91
C LEU A 342 -25.00 -3.14 17.15
N PRO A 343 -26.22 -2.68 16.82
CA PRO A 343 -26.56 -1.25 16.87
C PRO A 343 -26.50 -0.63 18.28
N ALA A 344 -26.70 -1.45 19.31
CA ALA A 344 -26.69 -1.00 20.71
C ALA A 344 -25.31 -1.04 21.37
N LYS A 345 -24.29 -1.61 20.71
CA LYS A 345 -22.96 -1.78 21.29
C LYS A 345 -21.90 -0.97 20.54
N PRO A 346 -21.22 -0.03 21.20
CA PRO A 346 -20.14 0.70 20.55
C PRO A 346 -18.96 -0.25 20.23
N ILE A 347 -18.37 -0.09 19.06
CA ILE A 347 -17.07 -0.70 18.77
C ILE A 347 -16.02 0.12 19.51
N ARG A 348 -15.29 -0.46 20.46
CA ARG A 348 -14.28 0.25 21.25
C ARG A 348 -12.84 -0.03 20.82
N TYR A 349 -12.60 -1.24 20.35
CA TYR A 349 -11.25 -1.71 20.03
C TYR A 349 -11.20 -2.22 18.59
N VAL A 350 -10.06 -1.97 17.95
CA VAL A 350 -9.65 -2.70 16.76
C VAL A 350 -8.33 -3.41 17.07
N VAL A 351 -8.30 -4.73 16.91
CA VAL A 351 -7.08 -5.53 17.06
C VAL A 351 -6.45 -5.66 15.67
N ASN A 352 -5.21 -5.22 15.55
CA ASN A 352 -4.41 -5.41 14.34
C ASN A 352 -3.47 -6.59 14.53
N SER A 353 -3.51 -7.55 13.64
CA SER A 353 -2.69 -8.77 13.71
C SER A 353 -1.20 -8.47 13.57
N HIS A 354 -0.82 -7.64 12.59
CA HIS A 354 0.55 -7.22 12.36
C HIS A 354 0.61 -5.97 11.45
N HIS A 355 1.83 -5.46 11.23
CA HIS A 355 2.06 -4.15 10.63
C HIS A 355 2.06 -4.12 9.09
N HIS A 356 1.83 -5.23 8.39
CA HIS A 356 1.78 -5.23 6.94
C HIS A 356 0.65 -4.33 6.41
N PHE A 357 0.89 -3.68 5.27
CA PHE A 357 0.02 -2.58 4.80
C PHE A 357 -1.38 -3.05 4.42
N ASP A 358 -1.53 -4.26 3.94
CA ASP A 358 -2.81 -4.89 3.62
C ASP A 358 -3.66 -5.18 4.88
N HIS A 359 -3.02 -5.38 6.04
CA HIS A 359 -3.68 -5.54 7.35
C HIS A 359 -3.85 -4.23 8.10
N ALA A 360 -3.05 -3.22 7.77
CA ALA A 360 -3.00 -1.95 8.49
C ALA A 360 -3.69 -0.79 7.75
N GLY A 361 -4.08 -0.97 6.49
CA GLY A 361 -4.50 0.12 5.62
C GLY A 361 -5.77 0.87 6.04
N GLY A 362 -6.60 0.28 6.90
CA GLY A 362 -7.78 0.92 7.45
C GLY A 362 -7.65 1.42 8.89
N LEU A 363 -6.46 1.30 9.51
CA LEU A 363 -6.29 1.69 10.91
C LEU A 363 -6.47 3.20 11.14
N ARG A 364 -6.13 4.03 10.16
CA ARG A 364 -6.40 5.47 10.21
C ARG A 364 -7.91 5.75 10.23
N THR A 365 -8.69 5.00 9.45
CA THR A 365 -10.16 5.06 9.49
C THR A 365 -10.70 4.61 10.84
N ALA A 366 -10.19 3.52 11.42
CA ALA A 366 -10.58 3.08 12.75
C ALA A 366 -10.26 4.14 13.82
N ALA A 367 -9.08 4.73 13.76
CA ALA A 367 -8.66 5.82 14.64
C ALA A 367 -9.56 7.06 14.50
N SER A 368 -10.03 7.41 13.29
CA SER A 368 -10.96 8.52 13.04
C SER A 368 -12.31 8.35 13.74
N GLN A 369 -12.67 7.11 14.05
CA GLN A 369 -13.90 6.77 14.78
C GLN A 369 -13.69 6.72 16.31
N GLY A 370 -12.48 7.07 16.79
CA GLY A 370 -12.14 7.04 18.21
C GLY A 370 -11.87 5.64 18.77
N LEU A 371 -11.63 4.63 17.91
CA LEU A 371 -11.31 3.28 18.37
C LEU A 371 -9.89 3.23 18.94
N THR A 372 -9.72 2.43 19.99
CA THR A 372 -8.39 2.08 20.50
C THR A 372 -7.79 0.99 19.62
N LEU A 373 -6.63 1.26 19.04
CA LEU A 373 -5.84 0.28 18.32
C LEU A 373 -5.09 -0.61 19.29
N VAL A 374 -5.31 -1.93 19.24
CA VAL A 374 -4.56 -2.94 19.96
C VAL A 374 -3.64 -3.64 18.97
N THR A 375 -2.34 -3.55 19.19
CA THR A 375 -1.31 -4.15 18.32
C THR A 375 -0.17 -4.72 19.17
N SER A 376 0.85 -5.32 18.58
CA SER A 376 2.02 -5.77 19.36
C SER A 376 2.79 -4.59 19.94
N SER A 377 3.44 -4.83 21.10
CA SER A 377 4.31 -3.82 21.71
C SER A 377 5.47 -3.42 20.80
N ALA A 378 5.91 -4.31 19.92
CA ALA A 378 6.95 -4.03 18.93
C ALA A 378 6.46 -3.05 17.84
N ALA A 379 5.20 -3.16 17.39
CA ALA A 379 4.61 -2.31 16.36
C ALA A 379 3.99 -1.01 16.91
N LYS A 380 3.71 -0.92 18.22
CA LYS A 380 3.09 0.25 18.83
C LYS A 380 3.77 1.57 18.47
N PRO A 381 5.09 1.78 18.63
CA PRO A 381 5.73 3.05 18.31
C PRO A 381 5.67 3.40 16.82
N TYR A 382 5.59 2.40 15.95
CA TYR A 382 5.40 2.59 14.52
C TYR A 382 4.02 3.15 14.22
N PHE A 383 2.96 2.56 14.75
CA PHE A 383 1.59 3.03 14.53
C PHE A 383 1.31 4.39 15.20
N GLU A 384 1.88 4.67 16.37
CA GLU A 384 1.77 6.01 16.97
C GLU A 384 2.33 7.08 16.05
N ARG A 385 3.48 6.84 15.41
CA ARG A 385 4.04 7.77 14.42
C ARG A 385 3.21 7.85 13.14
N ALA A 386 2.75 6.70 12.63
CA ALA A 386 1.95 6.62 11.41
C ALA A 386 0.60 7.34 11.55
N LEU A 387 -0.09 7.16 12.67
CA LEU A 387 -1.36 7.83 12.95
C LEU A 387 -1.18 9.34 13.20
N ALA A 388 -0.07 9.74 13.82
CA ALA A 388 0.25 11.15 14.05
C ALA A 388 0.72 11.89 12.77
N ASN A 389 1.17 11.16 11.75
CA ASN A 389 1.59 11.77 10.49
C ASN A 389 0.36 12.22 9.69
N PRO A 390 0.24 13.50 9.32
CA PRO A 390 -0.92 14.01 8.59
C PRO A 390 -1.02 13.40 7.19
N ASN A 391 -2.21 13.45 6.61
CA ASN A 391 -2.47 13.16 5.20
C ASN A 391 -3.02 14.45 4.56
N ARG A 392 -2.13 15.39 4.22
CA ARG A 392 -2.49 16.75 3.76
C ARG A 392 -2.80 16.80 2.28
N GLN A 393 -2.12 15.95 1.49
CA GLN A 393 -2.26 15.94 0.04
C GLN A 393 -3.60 15.35 -0.40
N HIS A 394 -4.05 14.34 0.33
CA HIS A 394 -5.35 13.70 0.15
C HIS A 394 -5.93 13.42 1.54
N PRO A 395 -6.64 14.38 2.16
CA PRO A 395 -7.15 14.23 3.50
C PRO A 395 -8.04 12.99 3.64
N ASP A 396 -7.63 12.08 4.52
CA ASP A 396 -8.36 10.87 4.87
C ASP A 396 -9.35 11.12 6.03
N ALA A 397 -10.08 10.09 6.42
CA ALA A 397 -11.05 10.18 7.50
C ALA A 397 -10.41 10.65 8.82
N LEU A 398 -9.15 10.27 9.11
CA LEU A 398 -8.46 10.69 10.32
C LEU A 398 -8.09 12.18 10.28
N ALA A 399 -7.65 12.69 9.13
CA ALA A 399 -7.32 14.10 8.97
C ALA A 399 -8.56 15.01 9.16
N ALA A 400 -9.75 14.51 8.82
CA ALA A 400 -11.02 15.21 8.97
C ALA A 400 -11.67 15.04 10.36
N SER A 401 -11.15 14.16 11.22
CA SER A 401 -11.78 13.77 12.48
C SER A 401 -11.13 14.45 13.69
N PRO A 402 -11.92 15.04 14.62
CA PRO A 402 -11.43 15.49 15.91
C PRO A 402 -11.30 14.33 16.94
N ALA A 403 -11.59 13.10 16.57
CA ALA A 403 -11.61 11.97 17.51
C ALA A 403 -10.24 11.72 18.13
N LYS A 404 -10.26 11.44 19.43
CA LYS A 404 -9.05 11.00 20.15
C LYS A 404 -8.88 9.49 19.92
N TRP A 405 -7.72 9.12 19.45
CA TRP A 405 -7.32 7.72 19.28
C TRP A 405 -6.22 7.34 20.28
N SER A 406 -6.05 6.06 20.51
CA SER A 406 -4.97 5.52 21.33
C SER A 406 -4.45 4.23 20.74
N VAL A 407 -3.18 3.91 21.06
CA VAL A 407 -2.53 2.66 20.67
C VAL A 407 -2.09 1.93 21.92
N GLU A 408 -2.54 0.70 22.08
CA GLU A 408 -2.17 -0.20 23.18
C GLU A 408 -1.33 -1.35 22.65
N GLY A 409 -0.20 -1.62 23.31
CA GLY A 409 0.73 -2.67 22.93
C GLY A 409 0.46 -3.97 23.72
N VAL A 410 0.51 -5.09 23.00
CA VAL A 410 0.49 -6.44 23.60
C VAL A 410 1.92 -6.96 23.63
N SER A 411 2.35 -7.42 24.81
CA SER A 411 3.60 -8.14 25.01
C SER A 411 3.27 -9.55 25.51
N GLY A 412 3.59 -10.54 24.71
CA GLY A 412 3.25 -11.94 24.97
C GLY A 412 1.75 -12.22 24.92
N LYS A 413 1.00 -11.88 25.95
CA LYS A 413 -0.45 -12.15 26.05
C LYS A 413 -1.19 -11.01 26.74
N ARG A 414 -2.36 -10.63 26.20
CA ARG A 414 -3.35 -9.76 26.83
C ARG A 414 -4.68 -10.48 26.94
N VAL A 415 -5.33 -10.37 28.07
CA VAL A 415 -6.68 -10.91 28.31
C VAL A 415 -7.66 -9.75 28.46
N MET A 416 -8.74 -9.80 27.73
CA MET A 416 -9.87 -8.88 27.84
C MET A 416 -11.12 -9.68 28.24
N THR A 417 -11.72 -9.33 29.38
CA THR A 417 -12.96 -9.99 29.86
C THR A 417 -14.05 -8.96 30.02
N SER A 418 -15.27 -9.30 29.55
CA SER A 418 -16.45 -8.48 29.73
C SER A 418 -17.67 -9.43 29.89
N GLY A 419 -18.24 -9.45 31.09
CA GLY A 419 -19.24 -10.45 31.47
C GLY A 419 -18.68 -11.86 31.44
N VAL A 420 -19.33 -12.74 30.70
CA VAL A 420 -18.94 -14.15 30.56
C VAL A 420 -17.93 -14.39 29.43
N ARG A 421 -17.65 -13.36 28.61
CA ARG A 421 -16.77 -13.50 27.44
C ARG A 421 -15.35 -13.12 27.78
N THR A 422 -14.43 -13.96 27.35
CA THR A 422 -12.98 -13.73 27.46
C THR A 422 -12.37 -13.77 26.06
N LEU A 423 -11.53 -12.80 25.77
CA LEU A 423 -10.74 -12.67 24.57
C LEU A 423 -9.26 -12.68 24.97
N GLU A 424 -8.47 -13.55 24.38
CA GLU A 424 -7.03 -13.64 24.58
C GLU A 424 -6.31 -13.20 23.32
N ILE A 425 -5.53 -12.13 23.38
CA ILE A 425 -4.69 -11.63 22.28
C ILE A 425 -3.27 -12.06 22.58
N MET A 426 -2.65 -12.83 21.69
CA MET A 426 -1.35 -13.47 21.95
C MET A 426 -0.39 -13.27 20.78
N GLU A 427 0.89 -13.11 21.09
CA GLU A 427 1.94 -13.15 20.09
C GLU A 427 2.17 -14.58 19.58
N ILE A 428 2.23 -14.75 18.26
CA ILE A 428 2.73 -15.96 17.63
C ILE A 428 4.24 -15.96 17.78
N LYS A 429 4.75 -16.82 18.65
CA LYS A 429 6.19 -16.95 18.91
C LYS A 429 6.91 -17.53 17.69
N ASP A 430 8.14 -17.07 17.49
CA ASP A 430 9.01 -17.52 16.40
C ASP A 430 8.35 -17.40 15.03
N SER A 431 7.51 -16.35 14.85
CA SER A 431 6.85 -16.09 13.57
C SER A 431 7.89 -15.88 12.48
N VAL A 432 7.72 -16.58 11.37
CA VAL A 432 8.54 -16.40 10.17
C VAL A 432 7.95 -15.32 9.22
N HIS A 433 6.76 -14.79 9.55
CA HIS A 433 6.04 -13.82 8.75
C HIS A 433 6.35 -12.37 9.16
N ALA A 434 6.12 -12.04 10.41
CA ALA A 434 6.36 -10.70 10.95
C ALA A 434 6.68 -10.76 12.45
N GLN A 435 7.53 -9.86 12.92
CA GLN A 435 7.77 -9.71 14.36
C GLN A 435 6.53 -9.11 15.02
N GLY A 436 6.19 -9.66 16.20
CA GLY A 436 5.03 -9.21 16.98
C GLY A 436 3.71 -9.54 16.30
N PHE A 437 3.66 -10.63 15.55
CA PHE A 437 2.45 -11.13 14.90
C PHE A 437 1.47 -11.64 15.97
N LEU A 438 0.24 -11.11 15.97
CA LEU A 438 -0.79 -11.44 16.95
C LEU A 438 -1.83 -12.39 16.37
N MET A 439 -2.32 -13.28 17.22
CA MET A 439 -3.53 -14.07 17.05
C MET A 439 -4.51 -13.77 18.19
N VAL A 440 -5.80 -14.01 17.94
CA VAL A 440 -6.87 -13.78 18.92
C VAL A 440 -7.58 -15.08 19.18
N TYR A 441 -7.75 -15.45 20.46
CA TYR A 441 -8.38 -16.69 20.88
C TYR A 441 -9.55 -16.43 21.83
N LEU A 442 -10.66 -17.08 21.58
CA LEU A 442 -11.84 -17.08 22.44
C LEU A 442 -11.94 -18.48 23.10
N PRO A 443 -11.54 -18.61 24.38
CA PRO A 443 -11.39 -19.93 25.02
C PRO A 443 -12.71 -20.67 25.20
N ASN A 444 -13.79 -19.97 25.59
CA ASN A 444 -15.10 -20.58 25.76
C ASN A 444 -15.73 -21.04 24.44
N GLU A 445 -15.49 -20.25 23.40
CA GLU A 445 -15.97 -20.48 22.05
C GLU A 445 -15.04 -21.39 21.25
N LYS A 446 -13.83 -21.66 21.73
CA LYS A 446 -12.78 -22.46 21.04
C LYS A 446 -12.50 -21.96 19.63
N ILE A 447 -12.53 -20.65 19.45
CA ILE A 447 -12.31 -19.98 18.17
C ILE A 447 -10.93 -19.35 18.18
N LEU A 448 -10.16 -19.59 17.12
CA LEU A 448 -8.91 -18.90 16.84
C LEU A 448 -9.09 -17.98 15.62
N ILE A 449 -8.67 -16.73 15.75
CA ILE A 449 -8.63 -15.74 14.66
C ILE A 449 -7.16 -15.43 14.38
N GLU A 450 -6.76 -15.53 13.13
CA GLU A 450 -5.40 -15.30 12.70
C GLU A 450 -5.37 -14.71 11.28
N ALA A 451 -4.27 -14.14 10.85
CA ALA A 451 -4.14 -13.49 9.55
C ALA A 451 -3.37 -14.39 8.55
N ASP A 452 -2.05 -14.16 8.43
CA ASP A 452 -1.20 -14.79 7.41
C ASP A 452 -0.50 -16.06 7.92
N ALA A 453 -0.84 -16.50 9.13
CA ALA A 453 -0.25 -17.71 9.68
C ALA A 453 -0.84 -18.97 9.04
N PHE A 454 -2.09 -18.91 8.56
CA PHE A 454 -2.74 -19.98 7.82
C PHE A 454 -3.76 -19.47 6.82
N THR A 455 -3.49 -19.63 5.54
CA THR A 455 -4.48 -19.42 4.47
C THR A 455 -4.95 -20.77 3.97
N PRO A 456 -6.21 -21.18 4.22
CA PRO A 456 -6.70 -22.46 3.80
C PRO A 456 -6.82 -22.56 2.28
N GLY A 457 -6.44 -23.69 1.73
CA GLY A 457 -6.65 -24.03 0.32
C GLY A 457 -8.13 -24.28 -0.01
N ALA A 458 -8.39 -24.77 -1.19
CA ALA A 458 -9.73 -25.23 -1.57
C ALA A 458 -10.24 -26.34 -0.61
N PRO A 459 -11.55 -26.44 -0.37
CA PRO A 459 -12.09 -27.51 0.47
C PRO A 459 -11.62 -28.88 0.01
N ASN A 460 -11.26 -29.73 0.97
CA ASN A 460 -10.78 -31.10 0.71
C ASN A 460 -9.48 -31.21 -0.10
N SER A 461 -8.69 -30.14 -0.15
CA SER A 461 -7.36 -30.21 -0.74
C SER A 461 -6.51 -31.28 -0.05
N PRO A 462 -5.69 -32.05 -0.80
CA PRO A 462 -4.76 -33.00 -0.20
C PRO A 462 -3.72 -32.28 0.65
N ALA A 463 -3.07 -33.03 1.54
CA ALA A 463 -1.90 -32.50 2.25
C ALA A 463 -0.84 -32.01 1.27
N PRO A 464 -0.22 -30.85 1.52
CA PRO A 464 0.79 -30.31 0.62
C PRO A 464 2.06 -31.19 0.62
N ALA A 465 2.70 -31.31 -0.53
CA ALA A 465 3.97 -32.05 -0.65
C ALA A 465 5.10 -31.40 0.21
N LYS A 466 5.02 -30.09 0.43
CA LYS A 466 5.91 -29.35 1.32
C LYS A 466 5.06 -28.52 2.28
N ILE A 467 5.29 -28.73 3.57
CA ILE A 467 4.61 -27.97 4.62
C ILE A 467 5.06 -26.50 4.57
N ASN A 468 4.11 -25.60 4.67
CA ASN A 468 4.38 -24.17 4.78
C ASN A 468 4.86 -23.84 6.21
N ASP A 469 5.96 -23.11 6.32
CA ASP A 469 6.58 -22.77 7.62
C ASP A 469 5.65 -21.94 8.51
N ASN A 470 4.81 -21.05 7.94
CA ASN A 470 3.80 -20.31 8.71
C ASN A 470 2.74 -21.25 9.30
N HIS A 471 2.24 -22.21 8.51
CA HIS A 471 1.25 -23.18 8.97
C HIS A 471 1.81 -24.03 10.11
N GLN A 472 3.06 -24.51 9.96
CA GLN A 472 3.74 -25.28 11.01
C GLN A 472 3.95 -24.44 12.28
N ASN A 473 4.37 -23.17 12.11
CA ASN A 473 4.57 -22.24 13.22
C ASN A 473 3.25 -22.01 13.98
N LEU A 474 2.13 -21.77 13.29
CA LEU A 474 0.83 -21.62 13.93
C LEU A 474 0.43 -22.89 14.71
N ALA A 475 0.56 -24.06 14.10
CA ALA A 475 0.23 -25.33 14.74
C ALA A 475 1.07 -25.57 16.01
N ASN A 476 2.35 -25.20 15.99
CA ASN A 476 3.23 -25.26 17.15
C ASN A 476 2.77 -24.30 18.26
N ASN A 477 2.38 -23.06 17.90
CA ASN A 477 1.89 -22.07 18.86
C ASN A 477 0.57 -22.50 19.52
N ILE A 478 -0.35 -23.10 18.75
CA ILE A 478 -1.59 -23.68 19.29
C ILE A 478 -1.26 -24.75 20.32
N ALA A 479 -0.35 -25.67 20.02
CA ALA A 479 0.04 -26.76 20.91
C ALA A 479 0.80 -26.24 22.16
N GLN A 480 1.76 -25.34 22.00
CA GLN A 480 2.56 -24.79 23.10
C GLN A 480 1.71 -23.99 24.09
N ASN A 481 0.69 -23.28 23.62
CA ASN A 481 -0.24 -22.54 24.48
C ASN A 481 -1.41 -23.41 24.99
N GLY A 482 -1.48 -24.70 24.65
CA GLY A 482 -2.53 -25.61 25.07
C GLY A 482 -3.93 -25.22 24.59
N LEU A 483 -4.04 -24.54 23.44
CA LEU A 483 -5.32 -24.01 22.95
C LEU A 483 -6.22 -25.14 22.43
N GLN A 484 -7.46 -25.13 22.88
CA GLN A 484 -8.50 -26.05 22.42
C GLN A 484 -9.25 -25.42 21.26
N VAL A 485 -8.69 -25.47 20.05
CA VAL A 485 -9.26 -24.84 18.87
C VAL A 485 -10.23 -25.79 18.18
N ALA A 486 -11.49 -25.38 18.03
CA ALA A 486 -12.49 -26.08 17.22
C ALA A 486 -12.59 -25.45 15.81
N ARG A 487 -12.46 -24.13 15.74
CA ARG A 487 -12.59 -23.37 14.51
C ARG A 487 -11.52 -22.30 14.38
N ILE A 488 -11.03 -22.11 13.14
CA ILE A 488 -10.11 -21.04 12.76
C ILE A 488 -10.86 -20.07 11.85
N LEU A 489 -10.75 -18.78 12.12
CA LEU A 489 -11.25 -17.68 11.29
C LEU A 489 -10.06 -16.96 10.67
N PRO A 490 -9.59 -17.39 9.50
CA PRO A 490 -8.48 -16.74 8.82
C PRO A 490 -8.91 -15.38 8.25
N LEU A 491 -8.06 -14.37 8.40
CA LEU A 491 -8.32 -13.07 7.78
C LEU A 491 -8.04 -13.10 6.28
N HIS A 492 -7.40 -14.19 5.80
CA HIS A 492 -7.32 -14.56 4.38
C HIS A 492 -8.04 -15.88 4.12
N GLY A 493 -9.05 -15.86 3.24
CA GLY A 493 -9.77 -17.06 2.83
C GLY A 493 -11.06 -17.28 3.60
N ARG A 494 -11.38 -18.54 3.90
CA ARG A 494 -12.65 -18.97 4.47
C ARG A 494 -12.52 -19.50 5.89
N MET A 495 -13.59 -19.51 6.65
CA MET A 495 -13.66 -20.23 7.93
C MET A 495 -13.37 -21.71 7.75
N VAL A 496 -12.61 -22.30 8.68
CA VAL A 496 -12.23 -23.71 8.65
C VAL A 496 -12.23 -24.31 10.06
N ASP A 497 -12.30 -25.63 10.12
CA ASP A 497 -12.08 -26.39 11.35
C ASP A 497 -10.59 -26.70 11.55
N MET A 498 -10.20 -26.96 12.77
CA MET A 498 -8.81 -27.31 13.13
C MET A 498 -8.25 -28.48 12.30
N ALA A 499 -9.12 -29.40 11.85
CA ALA A 499 -8.74 -30.53 11.01
C ALA A 499 -8.06 -30.09 9.67
N GLU A 500 -8.42 -28.91 9.15
CA GLU A 500 -7.78 -28.41 7.90
C GLU A 500 -6.34 -27.93 8.15
N LEU A 501 -6.08 -27.24 9.26
CA LEU A 501 -4.71 -26.89 9.64
C LEU A 501 -3.90 -28.17 9.91
N ASN A 502 -4.44 -29.16 10.63
CA ASN A 502 -3.80 -30.43 10.88
C ASN A 502 -3.39 -31.10 9.57
N ARG A 503 -4.30 -31.18 8.60
CA ARG A 503 -4.02 -31.72 7.26
C ARG A 503 -2.93 -30.92 6.52
N ALA A 504 -2.95 -29.58 6.63
CA ALA A 504 -1.98 -28.70 5.99
C ALA A 504 -0.55 -28.84 6.59
N VAL A 505 -0.42 -29.39 7.82
CA VAL A 505 0.86 -29.69 8.48
C VAL A 505 1.15 -31.19 8.57
N GLY A 506 0.40 -32.00 7.79
CA GLY A 506 0.68 -33.45 7.69
C GLY A 506 0.25 -34.28 8.90
N LYS A 507 -0.75 -33.82 9.67
CA LYS A 507 -1.32 -34.50 10.85
C LYS A 507 -2.70 -35.08 10.58
#